data_a60d3ba0a57652b6df11e3337294188c
#
_entry.id   a60d3ba0a57652b6df11e3337294188c
#
_cell.length_a   1.000
_cell.length_b   1.000
_cell.length_c   1.000
_cell.angle_alpha   90.00
_cell.angle_beta   90.00
_cell.angle_gamma   90.00
#
_symmetry.space_group_name_H-M   'P 1'
#
loop_
_entity.id
_entity.type
_entity.pdbx_description
1 polymer ?
#
loop_
_entity_poly.entity_id
_entity_poly.type
_entity_poly.pdbx_seq_one_letter_code
_entity_poly.pdbx_strand_id
1 'polypeptide(L)'
;PGVFDRLVNLQKLWLYENQLSALPAGVFDRLVNLQQLYLERNQLSALPVGLFDKLTQLTYLSLHTNQLKSIPRGAFDNLKSLTHIWLYNNPWDCACSDILYLSRWISQHPGVVRDPNSYNVDSDSARCSGTNTPVRAVTEASTSPSKCP
;
A
#
# COMPACT_ATOMS: atom_id res chain seq x y z
N PRO A 1 -0.61 -19.81 -0.80
CA PRO A 1 -0.04 -19.45 0.50
C PRO A 1 1.32 -19.98 0.72
N GLY A 2 1.85 -20.97 0.40
CA GLY A 2 3.21 -21.43 0.67
C GLY A 2 4.19 -21.26 -0.46
N VAL A 3 3.80 -20.53 -1.49
CA VAL A 3 4.56 -20.50 -2.76
C VAL A 3 5.96 -19.91 -2.60
N PHE A 4 6.15 -19.00 -1.63
CA PHE A 4 7.44 -18.35 -1.39
C PHE A 4 8.14 -18.85 -0.11
N ASP A 5 7.61 -19.84 0.58
CA ASP A 5 8.07 -20.20 1.93
C ASP A 5 9.53 -20.62 2.01
N ARG A 6 10.12 -21.11 0.92
CA ARG A 6 11.52 -21.53 0.90
C ARG A 6 12.49 -20.38 0.57
N LEU A 7 11.99 -19.21 0.24
CA LEU A 7 12.81 -18.09 -0.21
C LEU A 7 13.16 -17.15 0.94
N VAL A 8 13.57 -17.72 2.08
CA VAL A 8 13.76 -16.95 3.33
C VAL A 8 14.86 -15.89 3.23
N ASN A 9 15.79 -16.01 2.28
CA ASN A 9 16.85 -15.02 2.09
C ASN A 9 16.57 -14.03 0.96
N LEU A 10 15.38 -14.09 0.38
CA LEU A 10 15.03 -13.20 -0.72
C LEU A 10 15.01 -11.76 -0.25
N GLN A 11 15.64 -10.87 -1.02
CA GLN A 11 15.71 -9.44 -0.71
C GLN A 11 14.85 -8.59 -1.63
N LYS A 12 14.61 -9.03 -2.86
CA LYS A 12 13.81 -8.29 -3.85
C LYS A 12 12.83 -9.24 -4.51
N LEU A 13 11.59 -8.80 -4.64
CA LEU A 13 10.54 -9.57 -5.28
C LEU A 13 9.76 -8.68 -6.24
N TRP A 14 9.79 -9.01 -7.52
CA TRP A 14 9.06 -8.29 -8.57
C TRP A 14 7.87 -9.12 -9.02
N LEU A 15 6.67 -8.67 -8.69
CA LEU A 15 5.41 -9.26 -9.14
C LEU A 15 4.60 -8.27 -9.98
N TYR A 16 5.26 -7.23 -10.50
CA TYR A 16 4.58 -6.18 -11.24
C TYR A 16 4.15 -6.67 -12.63
N GLU A 17 3.19 -5.96 -13.22
CA GLU A 17 2.70 -6.21 -14.58
C GLU A 17 2.16 -7.63 -14.78
N ASN A 18 1.57 -8.21 -13.74
CA ASN A 18 0.84 -9.46 -13.81
C ASN A 18 -0.67 -9.16 -13.81
N GLN A 19 -1.47 -10.17 -13.61
CA GLN A 19 -2.92 -10.00 -13.52
C GLN A 19 -3.43 -10.42 -12.15
N LEU A 20 -2.64 -10.14 -11.12
CA LEU A 20 -3.00 -10.50 -9.76
C LEU A 20 -4.20 -9.66 -9.30
N SER A 21 -5.27 -10.33 -8.91
CA SER A 21 -6.47 -9.67 -8.38
C SER A 21 -6.55 -9.75 -6.87
N ALA A 22 -5.87 -10.71 -6.27
CA ALA A 22 -5.83 -10.90 -4.83
C ALA A 22 -4.54 -11.63 -4.43
N LEU A 23 -4.14 -11.45 -3.18
CA LEU A 23 -2.99 -12.14 -2.59
C LEU A 23 -3.49 -12.95 -1.39
N PRO A 24 -3.05 -14.22 -1.23
CA PRO A 24 -3.41 -15.01 -0.05
C PRO A 24 -2.84 -14.38 1.23
N ALA A 25 -3.60 -14.45 2.31
CA ALA A 25 -3.09 -14.04 3.61
C ALA A 25 -1.84 -14.85 3.95
N GLY A 26 -0.83 -14.18 4.51
CA GLY A 26 0.40 -14.85 4.92
C GLY A 26 1.36 -15.25 3.81
N VAL A 27 1.07 -14.89 2.56
CA VAL A 27 1.90 -15.32 1.41
C VAL A 27 3.35 -14.82 1.52
N PHE A 28 3.59 -13.71 2.21
CA PHE A 28 4.92 -13.14 2.37
C PHE A 28 5.54 -13.40 3.75
N ASP A 29 4.88 -14.16 4.63
CA ASP A 29 5.28 -14.24 6.03
C ASP A 29 6.68 -14.80 6.26
N ARG A 30 7.18 -15.62 5.33
CA ARG A 30 8.51 -16.22 5.47
C ARG A 30 9.62 -15.34 4.88
N LEU A 31 9.27 -14.26 4.19
CA LEU A 31 10.25 -13.42 3.48
C LEU A 31 10.79 -12.34 4.41
N VAL A 32 11.31 -12.75 5.57
CA VAL A 32 11.69 -11.82 6.64
C VAL A 32 12.88 -10.91 6.28
N ASN A 33 13.65 -11.26 5.26
CA ASN A 33 14.78 -10.46 4.79
C ASN A 33 14.43 -9.59 3.58
N LEU A 34 13.17 -9.57 3.16
CA LEU A 34 12.76 -8.82 1.97
C LEU A 34 12.95 -7.33 2.19
N GLN A 35 13.62 -6.67 1.25
CA GLN A 35 13.90 -5.24 1.27
C GLN A 35 13.12 -4.47 0.23
N GLN A 36 12.78 -5.09 -0.90
CA GLN A 36 12.06 -4.43 -1.99
C GLN A 36 10.94 -5.34 -2.50
N LEU A 37 9.73 -4.82 -2.55
CA LEU A 37 8.55 -5.55 -3.03
C LEU A 37 7.81 -4.68 -4.03
N TYR A 38 7.65 -5.19 -5.25
CA TYR A 38 7.02 -4.47 -6.37
C TYR A 38 5.76 -5.21 -6.79
N LEU A 39 4.61 -4.63 -6.47
CA LEU A 39 3.29 -5.19 -6.78
C LEU A 39 2.48 -4.29 -7.73
N GLU A 40 3.13 -3.32 -8.35
CA GLU A 40 2.44 -2.37 -9.22
C GLU A 40 1.93 -3.02 -10.50
N ARG A 41 0.98 -2.33 -11.14
CA ARG A 41 0.41 -2.72 -12.44
C ARG A 41 -0.22 -4.11 -12.42
N ASN A 42 -0.95 -4.38 -11.35
CA ASN A 42 -1.79 -5.56 -11.24
C ASN A 42 -3.26 -5.11 -11.13
N GLN A 43 -4.11 -5.97 -10.63
CA GLN A 43 -5.54 -5.70 -10.47
C GLN A 43 -5.98 -5.92 -9.02
N LEU A 44 -5.08 -5.64 -8.07
CA LEU A 44 -5.37 -5.84 -6.66
C LEU A 44 -6.47 -4.88 -6.21
N SER A 45 -7.56 -5.42 -5.67
CA SER A 45 -8.68 -4.62 -5.19
C SER A 45 -8.68 -4.44 -3.67
N ALA A 46 -8.01 -5.35 -2.94
CA ALA A 46 -7.86 -5.26 -1.50
C ALA A 46 -6.63 -6.06 -1.09
N LEU A 47 -6.07 -5.71 0.07
CA LEU A 47 -4.95 -6.44 0.65
C LEU A 47 -5.43 -7.18 1.90
N PRO A 48 -4.95 -8.42 2.15
CA PRO A 48 -5.27 -9.11 3.39
C PRO A 48 -4.74 -8.37 4.62
N VAL A 49 -5.47 -8.43 5.72
CA VAL A 49 -4.98 -7.91 6.99
C VAL A 49 -3.68 -8.64 7.35
N GLY A 50 -2.68 -7.90 7.79
CA GLY A 50 -1.40 -8.47 8.23
C GLY A 50 -0.46 -8.90 7.11
N LEU A 51 -0.77 -8.57 5.85
CA LEU A 51 0.02 -9.03 4.69
C LEU A 51 1.50 -8.70 4.82
N PHE A 52 1.84 -7.51 5.33
CA PHE A 52 3.21 -7.02 5.41
C PHE A 52 3.82 -7.12 6.81
N ASP A 53 3.13 -7.74 7.76
CA ASP A 53 3.52 -7.65 9.19
C ASP A 53 4.91 -8.22 9.48
N LYS A 54 5.35 -9.19 8.70
CA LYS A 54 6.65 -9.83 8.92
C LYS A 54 7.80 -9.18 8.15
N LEU A 55 7.49 -8.20 7.30
CA LEU A 55 8.47 -7.60 6.39
C LEU A 55 9.17 -6.40 7.04
N THR A 56 9.77 -6.62 8.19
CA THR A 56 10.34 -5.52 9.01
C THR A 56 11.55 -4.85 8.37
N GLN A 57 12.18 -5.48 7.37
CA GLN A 57 13.34 -4.90 6.66
C GLN A 57 12.98 -4.27 5.33
N LEU A 58 11.69 -4.20 5.00
CA LEU A 58 11.24 -3.63 3.73
C LEU A 58 11.56 -2.13 3.67
N THR A 59 12.23 -1.70 2.61
CA THR A 59 12.56 -0.29 2.37
C THR A 59 11.79 0.30 1.19
N TYR A 60 11.46 -0.52 0.18
CA TYR A 60 10.75 -0.10 -1.03
C TYR A 60 9.48 -0.93 -1.19
N LEU A 61 8.33 -0.27 -1.29
CA LEU A 61 7.05 -0.94 -1.53
C LEU A 61 6.29 -0.20 -2.63
N SER A 62 6.02 -0.89 -3.73
CA SER A 62 5.28 -0.31 -4.84
C SER A 62 3.90 -0.95 -4.95
N LEU A 63 2.86 -0.13 -4.80
CA LEU A 63 1.45 -0.56 -4.88
C LEU A 63 0.66 0.25 -5.90
N HIS A 64 1.32 1.11 -6.68
CA HIS A 64 0.62 1.98 -7.61
C HIS A 64 -0.01 1.19 -8.76
N THR A 65 -0.97 1.80 -9.41
CA THR A 65 -1.60 1.26 -10.63
C THR A 65 -2.23 -0.12 -10.36
N ASN A 66 -3.05 -0.15 -9.34
CA ASN A 66 -3.90 -1.28 -8.98
C ASN A 66 -5.36 -0.80 -8.89
N GLN A 67 -6.18 -1.53 -8.17
CA GLN A 67 -7.60 -1.21 -7.97
C GLN A 67 -7.92 -1.00 -6.49
N LEU A 68 -6.94 -0.56 -5.70
CA LEU A 68 -7.08 -0.44 -4.25
C LEU A 68 -7.98 0.74 -3.90
N LYS A 69 -8.94 0.53 -3.01
CA LYS A 69 -9.84 1.56 -2.52
C LYS A 69 -9.48 2.04 -1.11
N SER A 70 -8.78 1.20 -0.36
CA SER A 70 -8.29 1.52 0.97
C SER A 70 -7.15 0.57 1.34
N ILE A 71 -6.53 0.84 2.48
CA ILE A 71 -5.48 -0.02 3.05
C ILE A 71 -6.00 -0.56 4.37
N PRO A 72 -5.85 -1.85 4.68
CA PRO A 72 -6.29 -2.40 5.97
C PRO A 72 -5.63 -1.67 7.13
N ARG A 73 -6.39 -1.46 8.20
CA ARG A 73 -5.87 -0.79 9.39
C ARG A 73 -4.63 -1.53 9.91
N GLY A 74 -3.58 -0.78 10.16
CA GLY A 74 -2.33 -1.34 10.69
C GLY A 74 -1.42 -1.97 9.66
N ALA A 75 -1.78 -1.97 8.37
CA ALA A 75 -1.05 -2.71 7.34
C ALA A 75 0.42 -2.32 7.24
N PHE A 76 0.76 -1.06 7.48
CA PHE A 76 2.13 -0.54 7.35
C PHE A 76 2.82 -0.34 8.70
N ASP A 77 2.17 -0.68 9.81
CA ASP A 77 2.67 -0.32 11.13
C ASP A 77 4.01 -0.99 11.47
N ASN A 78 4.27 -2.17 10.92
CA ASN A 78 5.50 -2.90 11.18
C ASN A 78 6.61 -2.59 10.16
N LEU A 79 6.36 -1.74 9.18
CA LEU A 79 7.32 -1.40 8.13
C LEU A 79 8.24 -0.27 8.59
N LYS A 80 9.04 -0.54 9.61
CA LYS A 80 9.83 0.49 10.30
C LYS A 80 11.05 0.97 9.50
N SER A 81 11.45 0.20 8.49
CA SER A 81 12.58 0.57 7.63
C SER A 81 12.14 1.18 6.30
N LEU A 82 10.84 1.35 6.08
CA LEU A 82 10.31 1.82 4.80
C LEU A 82 10.76 3.25 4.52
N THR A 83 11.32 3.46 3.33
CA THR A 83 11.79 4.77 2.87
C THR A 83 11.07 5.25 1.62
N HIS A 84 10.52 4.32 0.82
CA HIS A 84 9.89 4.63 -0.45
C HIS A 84 8.62 3.81 -0.60
N ILE A 85 7.48 4.48 -0.81
CA ILE A 85 6.23 3.82 -1.15
C ILE A 85 5.55 4.57 -2.29
N TRP A 86 5.04 3.83 -3.26
CA TRP A 86 4.30 4.39 -4.40
C TRP A 86 2.85 3.94 -4.29
N LEU A 87 1.93 4.91 -4.18
CA LEU A 87 0.50 4.67 -3.94
C LEU A 87 -0.40 5.29 -5.02
N TYR A 88 0.17 5.97 -6.01
CA TYR A 88 -0.62 6.67 -7.02
C TYR A 88 -1.36 5.70 -7.95
N ASN A 89 -2.31 6.23 -8.70
CA ASN A 89 -3.12 5.47 -9.68
C ASN A 89 -3.86 4.28 -9.06
N ASN A 90 -4.47 4.52 -7.92
CA ASN A 90 -5.46 3.62 -7.34
C ASN A 90 -6.75 4.40 -7.11
N PRO A 91 -7.92 3.73 -7.19
CA PRO A 91 -9.19 4.41 -6.98
C PRO A 91 -9.53 4.57 -5.49
N TRP A 92 -8.69 5.29 -4.76
CA TRP A 92 -8.89 5.49 -3.33
C TRP A 92 -10.27 6.06 -3.03
N ASP A 93 -11.04 5.38 -2.17
CA ASP A 93 -12.42 5.76 -1.83
C ASP A 93 -12.41 6.67 -0.60
N CYS A 94 -12.39 7.96 -0.86
CA CYS A 94 -12.27 8.95 0.21
C CYS A 94 -13.59 9.31 0.88
N ALA A 95 -14.71 8.74 0.46
CA ALA A 95 -15.99 8.88 1.15
C ALA A 95 -16.17 7.85 2.26
N CYS A 96 -15.55 6.69 2.10
CA CYS A 96 -15.60 5.61 3.09
C CYS A 96 -14.58 5.86 4.20
N SER A 97 -14.99 5.69 5.47
CA SER A 97 -14.11 5.94 6.60
C SER A 97 -12.90 4.97 6.66
N ASP A 98 -12.93 3.88 5.91
CA ASP A 98 -11.79 2.96 5.82
C ASP A 98 -10.53 3.63 5.27
N ILE A 99 -10.67 4.75 4.56
CA ILE A 99 -9.53 5.49 4.02
C ILE A 99 -8.70 6.18 5.10
N LEU A 100 -9.26 6.37 6.30
CA LEU A 100 -8.63 7.20 7.33
C LEU A 100 -7.29 6.64 7.80
N TYR A 101 -7.13 5.33 7.84
CA TYR A 101 -5.82 4.76 8.18
C TYR A 101 -4.75 5.26 7.20
N LEU A 102 -5.01 5.16 5.89
CA LEU A 102 -4.04 5.60 4.88
C LEU A 102 -3.80 7.11 4.95
N SER A 103 -4.87 7.89 5.09
CA SER A 103 -4.76 9.34 5.20
C SER A 103 -3.83 9.75 6.36
N ARG A 104 -4.05 9.17 7.53
CA ARG A 104 -3.25 9.45 8.73
C ARG A 104 -1.82 8.95 8.57
N TRP A 105 -1.66 7.76 7.99
CA TRP A 105 -0.33 7.18 7.78
C TRP A 105 0.54 8.07 6.88
N ILE A 106 -0.03 8.55 5.77
CA ILE A 106 0.69 9.45 4.86
C ILE A 106 1.11 10.73 5.58
N SER A 107 0.20 11.31 6.36
CA SER A 107 0.48 12.55 7.10
C SER A 107 1.56 12.37 8.16
N GLN A 108 1.68 11.17 8.72
CA GLN A 108 2.67 10.85 9.76
C GLN A 108 4.02 10.41 9.17
N HIS A 109 4.09 10.20 7.84
CA HIS A 109 5.31 9.74 7.17
C HIS A 109 5.62 10.62 5.96
N PRO A 110 5.90 11.91 6.17
CA PRO A 110 5.95 12.87 5.06
C PRO A 110 7.11 12.66 4.08
N GLY A 111 8.13 11.89 4.47
CA GLY A 111 9.28 11.66 3.61
C GLY A 111 9.26 10.35 2.85
N VAL A 112 8.16 9.60 2.87
CA VAL A 112 8.14 8.21 2.38
C VAL A 112 7.35 8.06 1.08
N VAL A 113 6.28 8.84 0.87
CA VAL A 113 5.43 8.72 -0.30
C VAL A 113 6.08 9.40 -1.49
N ARG A 114 6.14 8.70 -2.63
CA ARG A 114 6.93 9.11 -3.79
C ARG A 114 6.07 9.48 -4.99
N ASP A 115 6.67 10.27 -5.85
CA ASP A 115 6.11 10.81 -7.08
C ASP A 115 5.96 9.70 -8.15
N PRO A 116 4.96 9.81 -9.06
CA PRO A 116 4.70 8.75 -10.05
C PRO A 116 5.86 8.39 -10.97
N ASN A 117 6.69 9.36 -11.34
CA ASN A 117 7.69 9.16 -12.38
C ASN A 117 9.11 9.25 -11.87
N SER A 118 9.31 9.29 -10.57
CA SER A 118 10.64 9.49 -10.00
C SER A 118 10.72 8.95 -8.58
N TYR A 119 11.83 9.20 -7.93
CA TYR A 119 12.04 8.85 -6.53
C TYR A 119 11.86 10.05 -5.59
N ASN A 120 11.35 11.16 -6.14
CA ASN A 120 11.13 12.37 -5.34
C ASN A 120 9.96 12.20 -4.38
N VAL A 121 10.06 12.84 -3.22
CA VAL A 121 8.97 12.84 -2.24
C VAL A 121 7.80 13.64 -2.77
N ASP A 122 6.60 13.06 -2.72
CA ASP A 122 5.35 13.73 -3.05
C ASP A 122 4.22 13.12 -2.25
N SER A 123 3.94 13.68 -1.08
CA SER A 123 2.88 13.20 -0.19
C SER A 123 1.48 13.37 -0.79
N ASP A 124 1.35 14.13 -1.87
CA ASP A 124 0.06 14.35 -2.55
C ASP A 124 -0.16 13.40 -3.72
N SER A 125 0.75 12.49 -4.01
CA SER A 125 0.64 11.60 -5.17
C SER A 125 -0.48 10.57 -5.04
N ALA A 126 -0.87 10.19 -3.83
CA ALA A 126 -2.05 9.34 -3.61
C ALA A 126 -3.29 10.24 -3.63
N ARG A 127 -4.18 10.04 -4.60
CA ARG A 127 -5.32 10.92 -4.86
C ARG A 127 -6.64 10.18 -4.76
N CYS A 128 -7.65 10.87 -4.25
CA CYS A 128 -9.01 10.34 -4.14
C CYS A 128 -9.63 10.13 -5.51
N SER A 129 -10.34 9.02 -5.68
CA SER A 129 -11.11 8.77 -6.88
C SER A 129 -12.24 9.80 -7.00
N GLY A 130 -12.44 10.31 -8.19
CA GLY A 130 -13.53 11.25 -8.49
C GLY A 130 -13.21 12.70 -8.21
N THR A 131 -12.67 13.02 -7.05
CA THR A 131 -12.37 14.41 -6.65
C THR A 131 -10.95 14.83 -6.95
N ASN A 132 -10.04 13.85 -7.06
CA ASN A 132 -8.62 14.08 -7.27
C ASN A 132 -7.95 14.87 -6.14
N THR A 133 -8.56 14.91 -4.96
CA THR A 133 -7.92 15.54 -3.79
C THR A 133 -6.87 14.61 -3.18
N PRO A 134 -5.81 15.14 -2.56
CA PRO A 134 -4.84 14.26 -1.91
C PRO A 134 -5.47 13.45 -0.78
N VAL A 135 -5.16 12.16 -0.73
CA VAL A 135 -5.69 11.29 0.33
C VAL A 135 -5.29 11.81 1.71
N ARG A 136 -4.08 12.34 1.85
CA ARG A 136 -3.61 12.83 3.15
C ARG A 136 -4.44 13.98 3.71
N ALA A 137 -5.21 14.67 2.85
CA ALA A 137 -6.05 15.78 3.27
C ALA A 137 -7.43 15.35 3.78
N VAL A 138 -7.77 14.07 3.66
CA VAL A 138 -9.08 13.54 4.07
C VAL A 138 -9.16 13.47 5.59
N THR A 139 -10.31 13.87 6.14
CA THR A 139 -10.55 13.87 7.59
C THR A 139 -11.83 13.09 7.89
N GLU A 140 -12.07 12.82 9.18
CA GLU A 140 -13.29 12.15 9.60
C GLU A 140 -14.55 12.90 9.14
N ALA A 141 -14.50 14.24 9.12
CA ALA A 141 -15.65 15.06 8.75
C ALA A 141 -16.12 14.81 7.32
N SER A 142 -15.21 14.39 6.42
CA SER A 142 -15.53 14.16 5.02
C SER A 142 -15.83 12.70 4.70
N THR A 143 -15.81 11.82 5.70
CA THR A 143 -16.02 10.38 5.51
C THR A 143 -17.21 9.88 6.31
N SER A 144 -17.70 8.68 5.99
CA SER A 144 -18.76 8.03 6.75
C SER A 144 -18.63 6.52 6.60
N PRO A 145 -18.86 5.74 7.70
CA PRO A 145 -18.93 4.28 7.58
C PRO A 145 -20.05 3.82 6.65
N SER A 146 -21.14 4.59 6.56
CA SER A 146 -22.27 4.23 5.70
C SER A 146 -21.94 4.35 4.22
N LYS A 147 -20.85 5.00 3.84
CA LYS A 147 -20.43 5.16 2.46
C LYS A 147 -19.46 4.09 2.00
N CYS A 148 -19.13 3.15 2.86
CA CYS A 148 -18.25 2.03 2.50
C CYS A 148 -19.03 0.98 1.72
N PRO A 149 -18.41 0.37 0.66
CA PRO A 149 -19.06 -0.69 -0.11
C PRO A 149 -19.30 -1.95 0.69
#